data_38370d805adb71ada56cf094d9ccf6f7
#
_entry.id   38370d805adb71ada56cf094d9ccf6f7
#
_cell.length_a   1.000
_cell.length_b   1.000
_cell.length_c   1.000
_cell.angle_alpha   90.00
_cell.angle_beta   90.00
_cell.angle_gamma   90.00
#
_symmetry.space_group_name_H-M   'P 1'
#
loop_
_entity.id
_entity.type
_entity.pdbx_description
1 polymer ?
#
loop_
_entity_poly.entity_id
_entity_poly.type
_entity_poly.pdbx_seq_one_letter_code
_entity_poly.pdbx_strand_id
1 'polypeptide(L)'
;MALRNHSTITEFILLGLSADPKVQILLFVLFMGIYLLTMMGNLMLLLVIRADSHLHTPMYFLLSHLSFLDLCFSSVTVPKLLENLLSKKKIISKEDCLTQAFFVFDIGGTEIFLLSVMAYDRYAAICYPLLYIQVISSQLCVKLVWASWGLGFLDAVINIPLSMNLNFCENHIIPHYTCELPSLFHLSCSDISTDVTVLTGSTLLHGFGTFFLIFFSYTRIVSTILSISSTTGRSKAFSTCSSHLTAVSFFYVSAFLRYLMPTSGSPLELIFSIQYGVVTPLVNPLIYSLKNQEVKTALRRTLGKCLQW
;
A
#
# COMPACT_ATOMS: atom_id res chain seq x y z
N MET A 1 48.70 14.99 -2.36
CA MET A 1 47.59 14.23 -1.76
C MET A 1 46.59 15.24 -1.20
N ALA A 2 45.57 15.57 -1.99
CA ALA A 2 44.53 16.48 -1.54
C ALA A 2 43.53 15.66 -0.69
N LEU A 3 43.42 16.00 0.59
CA LEU A 3 42.36 15.53 1.45
C LEU A 3 41.03 15.96 0.83
N ARG A 4 40.35 15.06 0.12
CA ARG A 4 38.96 15.23 -0.28
C ARG A 4 38.17 15.32 1.02
N ASN A 5 37.74 16.53 1.36
CA ASN A 5 36.71 16.75 2.36
C ASN A 5 35.45 15.98 1.88
N HIS A 6 35.20 14.79 2.39
CA HIS A 6 33.92 14.12 2.28
C HIS A 6 32.92 14.94 3.09
N SER A 7 32.31 15.94 2.46
CA SER A 7 31.10 16.54 3.02
C SER A 7 30.04 15.43 3.07
N THR A 8 29.77 14.92 4.25
CA THR A 8 28.67 13.98 4.47
C THR A 8 27.37 14.70 4.10
N ILE A 9 26.68 14.20 3.08
CA ILE A 9 25.36 14.73 2.71
C ILE A 9 24.41 14.48 3.89
N THR A 10 23.85 15.56 4.41
CA THR A 10 22.89 15.56 5.53
C THR A 10 21.45 15.80 5.06
N GLU A 11 21.27 16.29 3.83
CA GLU A 11 19.97 16.68 3.30
C GLU A 11 19.85 16.27 1.83
N PHE A 12 18.64 15.89 1.41
CA PHE A 12 18.27 15.64 0.02
C PHE A 12 17.26 16.68 -0.48
N ILE A 13 17.23 16.92 -1.79
CA ILE A 13 16.22 17.74 -2.46
C ILE A 13 15.28 16.82 -3.21
N LEU A 14 14.00 16.84 -2.84
CA LEU A 14 12.93 16.11 -3.55
C LEU A 14 12.41 17.01 -4.69
N LEU A 15 12.64 16.67 -5.96
CA LEU A 15 12.16 17.48 -7.09
C LEU A 15 10.63 17.61 -7.14
N GLY A 16 9.92 16.59 -6.60
CA GLY A 16 8.46 16.57 -6.60
C GLY A 16 7.89 16.34 -8.00
N LEU A 17 6.71 16.91 -8.27
CA LEU A 17 5.91 16.61 -9.45
C LEU A 17 5.97 17.70 -10.52
N SER A 18 6.29 18.95 -10.15
CA SER A 18 6.36 20.08 -11.08
C SER A 18 7.27 21.17 -10.54
N ALA A 19 7.87 21.93 -11.46
CA ALA A 19 8.62 23.15 -11.14
C ALA A 19 7.78 24.44 -11.29
N ASP A 20 6.63 24.38 -12.00
CA ASP A 20 5.75 25.54 -12.22
C ASP A 20 4.94 25.86 -10.95
N PRO A 21 5.05 27.08 -10.38
CA PRO A 21 4.33 27.48 -9.17
C PRO A 21 2.80 27.38 -9.28
N LYS A 22 2.23 27.66 -10.46
CA LYS A 22 0.77 27.55 -10.67
C LYS A 22 0.32 26.09 -10.64
N VAL A 23 1.09 25.21 -11.27
CA VAL A 23 0.84 23.76 -11.25
C VAL A 23 1.01 23.22 -9.83
N GLN A 24 2.00 23.68 -9.06
CA GLN A 24 2.20 23.28 -7.67
C GLN A 24 0.99 23.61 -6.78
N ILE A 25 0.40 24.81 -6.92
CA ILE A 25 -0.81 25.18 -6.16
C ILE A 25 -1.99 24.28 -6.55
N LEU A 26 -2.19 24.02 -7.84
CA LEU A 26 -3.25 23.12 -8.31
C LEU A 26 -3.06 21.70 -7.75
N LEU A 27 -1.84 21.17 -7.81
CA LEU A 27 -1.49 19.86 -7.27
C LEU A 27 -1.66 19.83 -5.75
N PHE A 28 -1.32 20.89 -5.03
CA PHE A 28 -1.54 20.99 -3.58
C PHE A 28 -3.03 20.84 -3.23
N VAL A 29 -3.91 21.59 -3.91
CA VAL A 29 -5.36 21.49 -3.67
C VAL A 29 -5.88 20.08 -3.99
N LEU A 30 -5.43 19.50 -5.10
CA LEU A 30 -5.79 18.15 -5.53
C LEU A 30 -5.36 17.09 -4.49
N PHE A 31 -4.07 17.07 -4.13
CA PHE A 31 -3.54 16.06 -3.20
C PHE A 31 -4.02 16.26 -1.77
N MET A 32 -4.27 17.50 -1.35
CA MET A 32 -4.94 17.77 -0.06
C MET A 32 -6.36 17.19 -0.05
N GLY A 33 -7.15 17.40 -1.11
CA GLY A 33 -8.49 16.81 -1.24
C GLY A 33 -8.44 15.28 -1.23
N ILE A 34 -7.53 14.67 -2.00
CA ILE A 34 -7.32 13.21 -2.00
C ILE A 34 -6.96 12.70 -0.60
N TYR A 35 -6.03 13.36 0.08
CA TYR A 35 -5.59 12.97 1.43
C TYR A 35 -6.75 13.00 2.43
N LEU A 36 -7.52 14.09 2.45
CA LEU A 36 -8.68 14.20 3.33
C LEU A 36 -9.73 13.13 3.03
N LEU A 37 -10.01 12.84 1.77
CA LEU A 37 -10.94 11.78 1.37
C LEU A 37 -10.41 10.40 1.77
N THR A 38 -9.12 10.15 1.64
CA THR A 38 -8.47 8.90 2.07
C THR A 38 -8.59 8.72 3.57
N MET A 39 -8.27 9.76 4.35
CA MET A 39 -8.40 9.73 5.81
C MET A 39 -9.84 9.50 6.24
N MET A 40 -10.79 10.26 5.70
CA MET A 40 -12.21 10.13 6.01
C MET A 40 -12.77 8.75 5.63
N GLY A 41 -12.47 8.26 4.43
CA GLY A 41 -12.99 6.99 3.92
C GLY A 41 -12.51 5.80 4.75
N ASN A 42 -11.22 5.73 5.05
CA ASN A 42 -10.66 4.64 5.85
C ASN A 42 -11.06 4.72 7.33
N LEU A 43 -11.06 5.90 7.94
CA LEU A 43 -11.56 6.08 9.32
C LEU A 43 -13.04 5.70 9.42
N MET A 44 -13.88 6.12 8.47
CA MET A 44 -15.30 5.76 8.44
C MET A 44 -15.49 4.24 8.32
N LEU A 45 -14.71 3.58 7.45
CA LEU A 45 -14.77 2.13 7.31
C LEU A 45 -14.38 1.41 8.62
N LEU A 46 -13.31 1.84 9.28
CA LEU A 46 -12.91 1.32 10.59
C LEU A 46 -14.01 1.49 11.65
N LEU A 47 -14.61 2.68 11.72
CA LEU A 47 -15.69 2.98 12.68
C LEU A 47 -16.93 2.13 12.42
N VAL A 48 -17.34 1.97 11.17
CA VAL A 48 -18.49 1.14 10.79
C VAL A 48 -18.26 -0.32 11.11
N ILE A 49 -17.07 -0.87 10.77
CA ILE A 49 -16.72 -2.26 11.10
C ILE A 49 -16.74 -2.48 12.62
N ARG A 50 -16.27 -1.52 13.41
CA ARG A 50 -16.27 -1.62 14.86
C ARG A 50 -17.67 -1.46 15.48
N ALA A 51 -18.51 -0.61 14.91
CA ALA A 51 -19.83 -0.26 15.47
C ALA A 51 -20.93 -1.28 15.13
N ASP A 52 -20.84 -2.01 14.03
CA ASP A 52 -21.86 -2.98 13.59
C ASP A 52 -21.38 -4.42 13.80
N SER A 53 -22.01 -5.13 14.75
CA SER A 53 -21.65 -6.51 15.09
C SER A 53 -21.82 -7.49 13.91
N HIS A 54 -22.66 -7.19 12.91
CA HIS A 54 -22.78 -7.99 11.71
C HIS A 54 -21.51 -8.01 10.85
N LEU A 55 -20.64 -7.01 11.04
CA LEU A 55 -19.35 -6.92 10.37
C LEU A 55 -18.19 -7.56 11.17
N HIS A 56 -18.46 -8.20 12.31
CA HIS A 56 -17.43 -8.87 13.08
C HIS A 56 -17.13 -10.28 12.53
N THR A 57 -16.72 -10.34 11.27
CA THR A 57 -16.31 -11.57 10.58
C THR A 57 -14.83 -11.51 10.20
N PRO A 58 -14.17 -12.65 9.93
CA PRO A 58 -12.78 -12.69 9.49
C PRO A 58 -12.46 -11.71 8.33
N MET A 59 -13.30 -11.66 7.32
CA MET A 59 -13.14 -10.76 6.19
C MET A 59 -13.05 -9.28 6.60
N TYR A 60 -13.98 -8.82 7.44
CA TYR A 60 -13.99 -7.41 7.86
C TYR A 60 -12.89 -7.09 8.85
N PHE A 61 -12.45 -8.07 9.64
CA PHE A 61 -11.26 -7.95 10.46
C PHE A 61 -10.01 -7.70 9.58
N LEU A 62 -9.81 -8.48 8.52
CA LEU A 62 -8.71 -8.28 7.56
C LEU A 62 -8.85 -6.92 6.85
N LEU A 63 -10.07 -6.56 6.44
CA LEU A 63 -10.35 -5.28 5.80
C LEU A 63 -10.05 -4.09 6.72
N SER A 64 -10.30 -4.21 8.03
CA SER A 64 -9.94 -3.16 8.98
C SER A 64 -8.43 -2.93 9.06
N HIS A 65 -7.63 -4.00 8.98
CA HIS A 65 -6.18 -3.88 8.92
C HIS A 65 -5.70 -3.26 7.62
N LEU A 66 -6.33 -3.57 6.48
CA LEU A 66 -6.04 -2.91 5.21
C LEU A 66 -6.31 -1.41 5.29
N SER A 67 -7.47 -1.01 5.82
CA SER A 67 -7.79 0.42 6.02
C SER A 67 -6.81 1.11 6.97
N PHE A 68 -6.33 0.42 7.99
CA PHE A 68 -5.31 0.97 8.89
C PHE A 68 -3.96 1.16 8.16
N LEU A 69 -3.55 0.20 7.32
CA LEU A 69 -2.36 0.34 6.47
C LEU A 69 -2.48 1.52 5.51
N ASP A 70 -3.65 1.72 4.87
CA ASP A 70 -3.93 2.86 3.97
C ASP A 70 -3.77 4.20 4.69
N LEU A 71 -4.25 4.31 5.95
CA LEU A 71 -4.06 5.49 6.80
C LEU A 71 -2.59 5.74 7.10
N CYS A 72 -1.87 4.71 7.52
CA CYS A 72 -0.44 4.81 7.83
C CYS A 72 0.37 5.21 6.59
N PHE A 73 0.15 4.54 5.45
CA PHE A 73 0.87 4.79 4.21
C PHE A 73 0.68 6.23 3.73
N SER A 74 -0.57 6.68 3.68
CA SER A 74 -0.89 8.06 3.29
C SER A 74 -0.28 9.09 4.25
N SER A 75 -0.24 8.80 5.55
CA SER A 75 0.32 9.70 6.56
C SER A 75 1.86 9.79 6.50
N VAL A 76 2.52 8.76 5.98
CA VAL A 76 3.98 8.74 5.77
C VAL A 76 4.37 9.51 4.50
N THR A 77 3.54 9.45 3.45
CA THR A 77 3.92 9.95 2.12
C THR A 77 3.34 11.33 1.78
N VAL A 78 2.05 11.54 2.02
CA VAL A 78 1.34 12.72 1.51
C VAL A 78 1.68 14.03 2.25
N PRO A 79 1.86 14.08 3.58
CA PRO A 79 2.17 15.33 4.27
C PRO A 79 3.46 15.98 3.74
N LYS A 80 4.51 15.20 3.49
CA LYS A 80 5.77 15.71 2.94
C LYS A 80 5.63 16.17 1.50
N LEU A 81 4.84 15.47 0.69
CA LEU A 81 4.49 15.92 -0.66
C LEU A 81 3.79 17.28 -0.63
N LEU A 82 2.80 17.48 0.26
CA LEU A 82 2.07 18.73 0.40
C LEU A 82 2.98 19.88 0.87
N GLU A 83 3.84 19.63 1.85
CA GLU A 83 4.84 20.59 2.30
C GLU A 83 5.74 21.04 1.13
N ASN A 84 6.26 20.09 0.34
CA ASN A 84 7.14 20.36 -0.78
C ASN A 84 6.45 21.12 -1.92
N LEU A 85 5.14 20.96 -2.12
CA LEU A 85 4.38 21.73 -3.12
C LEU A 85 4.24 23.20 -2.76
N LEU A 86 4.26 23.55 -1.48
CA LEU A 86 4.18 24.96 -1.01
C LEU A 86 5.56 25.55 -0.69
N SER A 87 6.56 24.73 -0.49
CA SER A 87 7.90 25.19 -0.09
C SER A 87 8.76 25.57 -1.28
N LYS A 88 9.52 26.67 -1.13
CA LYS A 88 10.61 27.02 -2.06
C LYS A 88 11.81 26.09 -1.94
N LYS A 89 12.07 25.58 -0.72
CA LYS A 89 13.15 24.63 -0.44
C LYS A 89 12.50 23.25 -0.23
N LYS A 90 12.65 22.37 -1.21
CA LYS A 90 12.10 21.00 -1.19
C LYS A 90 13.07 20.03 -0.52
N ILE A 91 13.44 20.34 0.72
CA ILE A 91 14.52 19.63 1.46
C ILE A 91 13.90 18.58 2.39
N ILE A 92 14.59 17.46 2.51
CA ILE A 92 14.35 16.44 3.53
C ILE A 92 15.70 16.04 4.14
N SER A 93 15.78 15.85 5.48
CA SER A 93 16.99 15.34 6.10
C SER A 93 17.29 13.91 5.66
N LYS A 94 18.53 13.46 5.75
CA LYS A 94 18.89 12.07 5.44
C LYS A 94 18.14 11.10 6.36
N GLU A 95 18.01 11.42 7.64
CA GLU A 95 17.33 10.64 8.65
C GLU A 95 15.83 10.52 8.36
N ASP A 96 15.16 11.64 8.05
CA ASP A 96 13.73 11.64 7.71
C ASP A 96 13.47 10.88 6.39
N CYS A 97 14.36 11.02 5.41
CA CYS A 97 14.28 10.29 4.14
C CYS A 97 14.39 8.78 4.35
N LEU A 98 15.35 8.30 5.14
CA LEU A 98 15.51 6.88 5.45
C LEU A 98 14.35 6.37 6.31
N THR A 99 13.84 7.18 7.23
CA THR A 99 12.65 6.86 8.05
C THR A 99 11.41 6.73 7.16
N GLN A 100 11.20 7.64 6.21
CA GLN A 100 10.13 7.55 5.24
C GLN A 100 10.25 6.30 4.38
N ALA A 101 11.45 6.01 3.85
CA ALA A 101 11.72 4.82 3.05
C ALA A 101 11.46 3.52 3.85
N PHE A 102 11.82 3.51 5.15
CA PHE A 102 11.54 2.38 6.04
C PHE A 102 10.03 2.09 6.14
N PHE A 103 9.25 3.10 6.49
CA PHE A 103 7.80 2.90 6.65
C PHE A 103 7.07 2.63 5.32
N VAL A 104 7.50 3.25 4.23
CA VAL A 104 6.97 2.93 2.89
C VAL A 104 7.19 1.46 2.56
N PHE A 105 8.37 0.93 2.88
CA PHE A 105 8.73 -0.45 2.57
C PHE A 105 8.05 -1.45 3.52
N ASP A 106 8.01 -1.17 4.82
CA ASP A 106 7.33 -1.97 5.85
C ASP A 106 5.83 -2.08 5.58
N ILE A 107 5.16 -0.94 5.40
CA ILE A 107 3.70 -0.91 5.18
C ILE A 107 3.35 -1.56 3.84
N GLY A 108 4.09 -1.27 2.78
CA GLY A 108 3.89 -1.90 1.47
C GLY A 108 4.14 -3.40 1.47
N GLY A 109 5.18 -3.86 2.18
CA GLY A 109 5.44 -5.27 2.42
C GLY A 109 4.32 -5.94 3.21
N THR A 110 3.83 -5.30 4.27
CA THR A 110 2.68 -5.80 5.05
C THR A 110 1.41 -5.90 4.20
N GLU A 111 1.15 -4.92 3.34
CA GLU A 111 -0.03 -4.88 2.47
C GLU A 111 -0.04 -6.05 1.48
N ILE A 112 1.09 -6.39 0.87
CA ILE A 112 1.18 -7.51 -0.09
C ILE A 112 0.85 -8.85 0.57
N PHE A 113 1.33 -9.08 1.81
CA PHE A 113 1.00 -10.27 2.57
C PHE A 113 -0.47 -10.28 3.01
N LEU A 114 -0.99 -9.15 3.48
CA LEU A 114 -2.38 -9.04 3.92
C LEU A 114 -3.36 -9.30 2.77
N LEU A 115 -3.10 -8.78 1.57
CA LEU A 115 -3.91 -9.05 0.38
C LEU A 115 -3.89 -10.55 0.01
N SER A 116 -2.77 -11.23 0.20
CA SER A 116 -2.71 -12.67 -0.03
C SER A 116 -3.52 -13.47 0.99
N VAL A 117 -3.51 -13.05 2.26
CA VAL A 117 -4.37 -13.62 3.32
C VAL A 117 -5.85 -13.41 3.01
N MET A 118 -6.21 -12.21 2.52
CA MET A 118 -7.58 -11.90 2.09
C MET A 118 -8.02 -12.76 0.89
N ALA A 119 -7.12 -13.07 -0.04
CA ALA A 119 -7.40 -14.00 -1.14
C ALA A 119 -7.68 -15.41 -0.64
N TYR A 120 -6.90 -15.89 0.34
CA TYR A 120 -7.13 -17.18 0.99
C TYR A 120 -8.45 -17.21 1.75
N ASP A 121 -8.79 -16.15 2.47
CA ASP A 121 -10.11 -16.00 3.13
C ASP A 121 -11.27 -16.13 2.13
N ARG A 122 -11.18 -15.43 0.99
CA ARG A 122 -12.19 -15.53 -0.09
C ARG A 122 -12.27 -16.93 -0.69
N TYR A 123 -11.13 -17.57 -0.91
CA TYR A 123 -11.08 -18.95 -1.38
C TYR A 123 -11.79 -19.90 -0.41
N ALA A 124 -11.50 -19.83 0.88
CA ALA A 124 -12.15 -20.67 1.87
C ALA A 124 -13.67 -20.42 1.96
N ALA A 125 -14.09 -19.16 1.93
CA ALA A 125 -15.51 -18.78 2.02
C ALA A 125 -16.34 -19.25 0.80
N ILE A 126 -15.76 -19.30 -0.39
CA ILE A 126 -16.49 -19.62 -1.63
C ILE A 126 -16.39 -21.10 -1.97
N CYS A 127 -15.19 -21.67 -1.84
CA CYS A 127 -14.97 -23.09 -2.21
C CYS A 127 -15.39 -24.06 -1.12
N TYR A 128 -15.37 -23.65 0.16
CA TYR A 128 -15.68 -24.50 1.31
C TYR A 128 -16.62 -23.82 2.31
N PRO A 129 -17.83 -23.37 1.91
CA PRO A 129 -18.71 -22.55 2.76
C PRO A 129 -19.12 -23.26 4.05
N LEU A 130 -19.29 -24.60 4.03
CA LEU A 130 -19.66 -25.38 5.22
C LEU A 130 -18.51 -25.55 6.23
N LEU A 131 -17.26 -25.48 5.76
CA LEU A 131 -16.06 -25.62 6.58
C LEU A 131 -15.40 -24.27 6.88
N TYR A 132 -15.93 -23.17 6.35
CA TYR A 132 -15.30 -21.86 6.42
C TYR A 132 -14.93 -21.45 7.84
N ILE A 133 -15.86 -21.57 8.81
CA ILE A 133 -15.62 -21.18 10.21
C ILE A 133 -14.56 -22.07 10.88
N GLN A 134 -14.43 -23.33 10.42
CA GLN A 134 -13.41 -24.25 10.94
C GLN A 134 -12.03 -23.96 10.34
N VAL A 135 -11.97 -23.59 9.06
CA VAL A 135 -10.73 -23.29 8.33
C VAL A 135 -10.22 -21.90 8.69
N ILE A 136 -11.11 -20.90 8.72
CA ILE A 136 -10.78 -19.50 9.00
C ILE A 136 -11.29 -19.13 10.39
N SER A 137 -10.57 -19.57 11.43
CA SER A 137 -10.87 -19.16 12.80
C SER A 137 -10.37 -17.72 13.06
N SER A 138 -11.02 -17.02 14.02
CA SER A 138 -10.57 -15.68 14.44
C SER A 138 -9.11 -15.70 14.94
N GLN A 139 -8.70 -16.78 15.62
CA GLN A 139 -7.32 -16.93 16.07
C GLN A 139 -6.33 -17.06 14.89
N LEU A 140 -6.71 -17.77 13.83
CA LEU A 140 -5.88 -17.90 12.63
C LEU A 140 -5.75 -16.53 11.95
N CYS A 141 -6.84 -15.78 11.80
CA CYS A 141 -6.79 -14.43 11.22
C CYS A 141 -5.86 -13.50 11.99
N VAL A 142 -5.93 -13.49 13.32
CA VAL A 142 -5.02 -12.70 14.16
C VAL A 142 -3.56 -13.09 13.92
N LYS A 143 -3.26 -14.41 13.91
CA LYS A 143 -1.90 -14.90 13.63
C LYS A 143 -1.40 -14.49 12.24
N LEU A 144 -2.25 -14.61 11.21
CA LEU A 144 -1.90 -14.26 9.83
C LEU A 144 -1.67 -12.75 9.67
N VAL A 145 -2.47 -11.92 10.34
CA VAL A 145 -2.24 -10.46 10.35
C VAL A 145 -0.90 -10.13 11.02
N TRP A 146 -0.62 -10.67 12.21
CA TRP A 146 0.67 -10.44 12.87
C TRP A 146 1.85 -10.99 12.06
N ALA A 147 1.68 -12.12 11.39
CA ALA A 147 2.69 -12.65 10.48
C ALA A 147 2.94 -11.68 9.29
N SER A 148 1.87 -11.09 8.71
CA SER A 148 2.01 -10.09 7.65
C SER A 148 2.79 -8.86 8.10
N TRP A 149 2.46 -8.31 9.28
CA TRP A 149 3.21 -7.20 9.88
C TRP A 149 4.67 -7.59 10.19
N GLY A 150 4.89 -8.78 10.74
CA GLY A 150 6.25 -9.26 11.04
C GLY A 150 7.11 -9.45 9.80
N LEU A 151 6.52 -9.93 8.70
CA LEU A 151 7.24 -10.12 7.44
C LEU A 151 7.55 -8.77 6.76
N GLY A 152 6.62 -7.82 6.72
CA GLY A 152 6.86 -6.48 6.20
C GLY A 152 7.96 -5.75 6.99
N PHE A 153 7.89 -5.81 8.32
CA PHE A 153 8.90 -5.24 9.21
C PHE A 153 10.27 -5.89 9.00
N LEU A 154 10.33 -7.22 8.89
CA LEU A 154 11.59 -7.95 8.64
C LEU A 154 12.21 -7.52 7.31
N ASP A 155 11.41 -7.38 6.25
CA ASP A 155 11.87 -6.89 4.96
C ASP A 155 12.47 -5.48 5.07
N ALA A 156 11.82 -4.58 5.79
CA ALA A 156 12.32 -3.23 6.00
C ALA A 156 13.63 -3.22 6.80
N VAL A 157 13.72 -4.04 7.86
CA VAL A 157 14.94 -4.17 8.68
C VAL A 157 16.10 -4.78 7.90
N ILE A 158 15.85 -5.62 6.91
CA ILE A 158 16.90 -6.17 6.05
C ILE A 158 17.37 -5.14 5.02
N ASN A 159 16.47 -4.45 4.33
CA ASN A 159 16.80 -3.61 3.19
C ASN A 159 17.27 -2.19 3.57
N ILE A 160 16.68 -1.56 4.60
CA ILE A 160 17.02 -0.16 4.93
C ILE A 160 18.39 0.01 5.54
N PRO A 161 18.87 -0.84 6.50
CA PRO A 161 20.21 -0.71 7.06
C PRO A 161 21.34 -0.83 6.02
N LEU A 162 21.15 -1.63 4.98
CA LEU A 162 22.10 -1.69 3.86
C LEU A 162 22.23 -0.31 3.22
N SER A 163 21.10 0.35 2.95
CA SER A 163 21.06 1.68 2.34
C SER A 163 21.62 2.80 3.23
N MET A 164 21.71 2.62 4.55
CA MET A 164 22.30 3.61 5.47
C MET A 164 23.79 3.84 5.22
N ASN A 165 24.51 2.82 4.72
CA ASN A 165 25.94 2.85 4.44
C ASN A 165 26.29 3.40 3.04
N LEU A 166 25.27 3.79 2.24
CA LEU A 166 25.49 4.35 0.92
C LEU A 166 26.20 5.71 0.98
N ASN A 167 27.18 5.90 0.10
CA ASN A 167 27.83 7.18 -0.13
C ASN A 167 27.14 7.89 -1.30
N PHE A 168 26.63 9.09 -1.05
CA PHE A 168 25.86 9.86 -2.04
C PHE A 168 26.70 10.90 -2.79
N CYS A 169 28.01 10.97 -2.56
CA CYS A 169 28.96 11.93 -3.15
C CYS A 169 28.41 13.36 -3.19
N GLU A 170 28.37 13.97 -4.38
CA GLU A 170 27.86 15.33 -4.56
C GLU A 170 26.38 15.38 -5.00
N ASN A 171 25.79 14.22 -5.34
CA ASN A 171 24.42 14.15 -5.85
C ASN A 171 23.42 13.96 -4.72
N HIS A 172 22.66 14.99 -4.44
CA HIS A 172 21.64 15.02 -3.37
C HIS A 172 20.23 15.31 -3.88
N ILE A 173 20.02 15.21 -5.20
CA ILE A 173 18.74 15.51 -5.84
C ILE A 173 18.00 14.20 -6.15
N ILE A 174 16.91 13.95 -5.45
CA ILE A 174 16.00 12.82 -5.70
C ILE A 174 14.97 13.25 -6.75
N PRO A 175 14.95 12.62 -7.95
CA PRO A 175 13.99 12.96 -9.01
C PRO A 175 12.60 12.35 -8.72
N HIS A 176 12.13 12.50 -7.49
CA HIS A 176 10.89 11.90 -6.99
C HIS A 176 10.22 12.80 -5.95
N TYR A 177 8.97 12.51 -5.57
CA TYR A 177 8.24 13.26 -4.55
C TYR A 177 8.34 12.62 -3.15
N THR A 178 8.87 11.41 -3.04
CA THR A 178 9.05 10.64 -1.80
C THR A 178 10.37 9.90 -1.81
N CYS A 179 10.86 9.52 -0.62
CA CYS A 179 12.04 8.69 -0.47
C CYS A 179 11.66 7.21 -0.62
N GLU A 180 12.27 6.55 -1.59
CA GLU A 180 12.16 5.12 -1.85
C GLU A 180 13.52 4.52 -2.13
N LEU A 181 13.72 3.24 -1.79
CA LEU A 181 15.01 2.56 -1.96
C LEU A 181 15.59 2.66 -3.38
N PRO A 182 14.82 2.41 -4.46
CA PRO A 182 15.36 2.53 -5.82
C PRO A 182 15.89 3.94 -6.12
N SER A 183 15.23 4.98 -5.62
CA SER A 183 15.67 6.37 -5.81
C SER A 183 16.96 6.68 -5.06
N LEU A 184 17.16 6.11 -3.87
CA LEU A 184 18.40 6.24 -3.09
C LEU A 184 19.56 5.48 -3.76
N PHE A 185 19.31 4.31 -4.31
CA PHE A 185 20.34 3.55 -5.04
C PHE A 185 20.85 4.31 -6.26
N HIS A 186 19.96 4.99 -6.99
CA HIS A 186 20.33 5.81 -8.15
C HIS A 186 21.27 6.97 -7.81
N LEU A 187 21.22 7.50 -6.58
CA LEU A 187 22.06 8.59 -6.11
C LEU A 187 23.40 8.12 -5.56
N SER A 188 23.54 6.84 -5.26
CA SER A 188 24.73 6.30 -4.66
C SER A 188 25.90 6.26 -5.64
N CYS A 189 27.07 6.65 -5.17
CA CYS A 189 28.34 6.47 -5.88
C CYS A 189 29.19 5.32 -5.32
N SER A 190 28.71 4.65 -4.27
CA SER A 190 29.27 3.39 -3.80
C SER A 190 28.75 2.20 -4.60
N ASP A 191 29.40 1.05 -4.46
CA ASP A 191 28.88 -0.20 -5.04
C ASP A 191 27.56 -0.57 -4.36
N ILE A 192 26.50 -0.67 -5.14
CA ILE A 192 25.13 -1.00 -4.72
C ILE A 192 24.72 -2.42 -5.13
N SER A 193 25.65 -3.24 -5.64
CA SER A 193 25.34 -4.56 -6.19
C SER A 193 24.68 -5.48 -5.16
N THR A 194 25.15 -5.45 -3.91
CA THR A 194 24.55 -6.21 -2.80
C THR A 194 23.17 -5.68 -2.47
N ASP A 195 22.98 -4.36 -2.34
CA ASP A 195 21.71 -3.73 -2.00
C ASP A 195 20.64 -4.03 -3.04
N VAL A 196 20.97 -3.88 -4.32
CA VAL A 196 20.08 -4.21 -5.44
C VAL A 196 19.75 -5.70 -5.47
N THR A 197 20.74 -6.57 -5.21
CA THR A 197 20.51 -8.02 -5.21
C THR A 197 19.57 -8.42 -4.07
N VAL A 198 19.75 -7.89 -2.87
CA VAL A 198 18.89 -8.17 -1.71
C VAL A 198 17.49 -7.63 -1.94
N LEU A 199 17.35 -6.37 -2.38
CA LEU A 199 16.05 -5.77 -2.69
C LEU A 199 15.31 -6.55 -3.78
N THR A 200 15.99 -6.88 -4.88
CA THR A 200 15.40 -7.64 -5.97
C THR A 200 15.01 -9.04 -5.51
N GLY A 201 15.89 -9.71 -4.77
CA GLY A 201 15.63 -11.04 -4.23
C GLY A 201 14.42 -11.07 -3.30
N SER A 202 14.31 -10.14 -2.36
CA SER A 202 13.14 -10.05 -1.46
C SER A 202 11.87 -9.69 -2.22
N THR A 203 11.93 -8.73 -3.14
CA THR A 203 10.77 -8.34 -3.97
C THR A 203 10.27 -9.49 -4.84
N LEU A 204 11.17 -10.25 -5.45
CA LEU A 204 10.79 -11.41 -6.26
C LEU A 204 10.24 -12.53 -5.38
N LEU A 205 10.88 -12.85 -4.26
CA LEU A 205 10.43 -13.92 -3.35
C LEU A 205 9.02 -13.64 -2.81
N HIS A 206 8.82 -12.45 -2.24
CA HIS A 206 7.55 -12.07 -1.62
C HIS A 206 6.49 -11.72 -2.67
N GLY A 207 6.87 -10.99 -3.71
CA GLY A 207 5.98 -10.62 -4.80
C GLY A 207 5.46 -11.83 -5.57
N PHE A 208 6.31 -12.73 -6.02
CA PHE A 208 5.87 -13.95 -6.72
C PHE A 208 5.20 -14.95 -5.77
N GLY A 209 5.71 -15.12 -4.55
CA GLY A 209 5.09 -16.02 -3.57
C GLY A 209 3.63 -15.66 -3.29
N THR A 210 3.37 -14.41 -2.99
CA THR A 210 2.03 -13.89 -2.74
C THR A 210 1.18 -13.83 -4.01
N PHE A 211 1.77 -13.48 -5.17
CA PHE A 211 1.10 -13.51 -6.47
C PHE A 211 0.58 -14.90 -6.82
N PHE A 212 1.41 -15.94 -6.69
CA PHE A 212 0.97 -17.31 -6.97
C PHE A 212 -0.12 -17.77 -6.01
N LEU A 213 -0.02 -17.42 -4.73
CA LEU A 213 -1.08 -17.73 -3.75
C LEU A 213 -2.42 -17.09 -4.15
N ILE A 214 -2.41 -15.80 -4.54
CA ILE A 214 -3.59 -15.10 -5.04
C ILE A 214 -4.10 -15.72 -6.34
N PHE A 215 -3.21 -15.99 -7.29
CA PHE A 215 -3.56 -16.58 -8.58
C PHE A 215 -4.24 -17.95 -8.43
N PHE A 216 -3.66 -18.85 -7.62
CA PHE A 216 -4.28 -20.15 -7.35
C PHE A 216 -5.61 -20.02 -6.63
N SER A 217 -5.71 -19.15 -5.63
CA SER A 217 -6.96 -18.89 -4.91
C SER A 217 -8.05 -18.44 -5.89
N TYR A 218 -7.76 -17.46 -6.74
CA TYR A 218 -8.73 -16.94 -7.70
C TYR A 218 -9.07 -17.90 -8.83
N THR A 219 -8.13 -18.71 -9.29
CA THR A 219 -8.41 -19.78 -10.28
C THR A 219 -9.45 -20.75 -9.72
N ARG A 220 -9.32 -21.16 -8.47
CA ARG A 220 -10.28 -22.04 -7.81
C ARG A 220 -11.62 -21.35 -7.55
N ILE A 221 -11.60 -20.09 -7.10
CA ILE A 221 -12.79 -19.27 -6.89
C ILE A 221 -13.61 -19.16 -8.18
N VAL A 222 -12.97 -18.79 -9.30
CA VAL A 222 -13.66 -18.65 -10.59
C VAL A 222 -14.26 -19.98 -11.04
N SER A 223 -13.54 -21.08 -10.95
CA SER A 223 -14.05 -22.42 -11.26
C SER A 223 -15.29 -22.75 -10.42
N THR A 224 -15.25 -22.47 -9.11
CA THR A 224 -16.38 -22.71 -8.21
C THR A 224 -17.58 -21.81 -8.54
N ILE A 225 -17.35 -20.52 -8.79
CA ILE A 225 -18.42 -19.59 -9.15
C ILE A 225 -19.12 -20.01 -10.45
N LEU A 226 -18.37 -20.48 -11.45
CA LEU A 226 -18.94 -20.96 -12.70
C LEU A 226 -19.80 -22.23 -12.52
N SER A 227 -19.54 -23.05 -11.51
CA SER A 227 -20.33 -24.25 -11.19
C SER A 227 -21.61 -23.96 -10.39
N ILE A 228 -21.80 -22.71 -9.87
CA ILE A 228 -23.01 -22.34 -9.15
C ILE A 228 -24.20 -22.26 -10.12
N SER A 229 -25.23 -23.08 -9.88
CA SER A 229 -26.43 -23.15 -10.74
C SER A 229 -27.30 -21.89 -10.63
N SER A 230 -27.38 -21.28 -9.43
CA SER A 230 -28.18 -20.06 -9.19
C SER A 230 -27.50 -18.83 -9.76
N THR A 231 -28.17 -18.12 -10.67
CA THR A 231 -27.70 -16.86 -11.25
C THR A 231 -27.51 -15.76 -10.18
N THR A 232 -28.42 -15.68 -9.21
CA THR A 232 -28.33 -14.74 -8.08
C THR A 232 -27.16 -15.05 -7.18
N GLY A 233 -26.94 -16.34 -6.83
CA GLY A 233 -25.79 -16.78 -6.05
C GLY A 233 -24.48 -16.51 -6.75
N ARG A 234 -24.39 -16.79 -8.05
CA ARG A 234 -23.22 -16.49 -8.89
C ARG A 234 -22.90 -14.99 -8.92
N SER A 235 -23.90 -14.15 -9.13
CA SER A 235 -23.73 -12.69 -9.16
C SER A 235 -23.23 -12.14 -7.82
N LYS A 236 -23.80 -12.62 -6.70
CA LYS A 236 -23.34 -12.20 -5.35
C LYS A 236 -21.89 -12.59 -5.08
N ALA A 237 -21.51 -13.85 -5.38
CA ALA A 237 -20.16 -14.34 -5.21
C ALA A 237 -19.17 -13.55 -6.08
N PHE A 238 -19.51 -13.30 -7.34
CA PHE A 238 -18.69 -12.52 -8.26
C PHE A 238 -18.51 -11.07 -7.78
N SER A 239 -19.57 -10.41 -7.32
CA SER A 239 -19.49 -9.03 -6.80
C SER A 239 -18.53 -8.90 -5.63
N THR A 240 -18.58 -9.85 -4.69
CA THR A 240 -17.69 -9.85 -3.52
C THR A 240 -16.23 -10.06 -3.92
N CYS A 241 -15.97 -11.00 -4.82
CA CYS A 241 -14.63 -11.30 -5.30
C CYS A 241 -14.05 -10.19 -6.18
N SER A 242 -14.89 -9.55 -7.01
CA SER A 242 -14.42 -8.49 -7.90
C SER A 242 -13.89 -7.27 -7.15
N SER A 243 -14.43 -6.96 -5.96
CA SER A 243 -13.92 -5.89 -5.12
C SER A 243 -12.48 -6.16 -4.69
N HIS A 244 -12.22 -7.33 -4.14
CA HIS A 244 -10.87 -7.70 -3.72
C HIS A 244 -9.91 -7.82 -4.91
N LEU A 245 -10.34 -8.45 -6.01
CA LEU A 245 -9.49 -8.57 -7.21
C LEU A 245 -9.15 -7.20 -7.81
N THR A 246 -10.06 -6.24 -7.76
CA THR A 246 -9.78 -4.85 -8.17
C THR A 246 -8.70 -4.22 -7.29
N ALA A 247 -8.83 -4.30 -5.96
CA ALA A 247 -7.82 -3.78 -5.03
C ALA A 247 -6.45 -4.43 -5.25
N VAL A 248 -6.40 -5.76 -5.35
CA VAL A 248 -5.18 -6.53 -5.67
C VAL A 248 -4.55 -6.06 -6.98
N SER A 249 -5.36 -5.88 -8.04
CA SER A 249 -4.84 -5.44 -9.34
C SER A 249 -4.24 -4.04 -9.27
N PHE A 250 -4.91 -3.10 -8.60
CA PHE A 250 -4.38 -1.76 -8.39
C PHE A 250 -3.05 -1.77 -7.66
N PHE A 251 -2.95 -2.54 -6.59
CA PHE A 251 -1.72 -2.66 -5.81
C PHE A 251 -0.59 -3.32 -6.61
N TYR A 252 -0.81 -4.57 -7.10
CA TYR A 252 0.25 -5.35 -7.73
C TYR A 252 0.78 -4.72 -9.01
N VAL A 253 -0.10 -4.20 -9.88
CA VAL A 253 0.34 -3.59 -11.14
C VAL A 253 1.21 -2.37 -10.86
N SER A 254 0.80 -1.49 -9.95
CA SER A 254 1.56 -0.28 -9.66
C SER A 254 2.85 -0.55 -8.88
N ALA A 255 2.80 -1.37 -7.83
CA ALA A 255 3.98 -1.68 -7.03
C ALA A 255 5.01 -2.48 -7.84
N PHE A 256 4.58 -3.50 -8.57
CA PHE A 256 5.47 -4.34 -9.37
C PHE A 256 6.16 -3.53 -10.48
N LEU A 257 5.41 -2.70 -11.21
CA LEU A 257 5.99 -1.84 -12.22
C LEU A 257 6.96 -0.82 -11.60
N ARG A 258 6.62 -0.26 -10.43
CA ARG A 258 7.50 0.68 -9.73
C ARG A 258 8.84 0.06 -9.34
N TYR A 259 8.84 -1.16 -8.82
CA TYR A 259 10.08 -1.82 -8.34
C TYR A 259 10.88 -2.53 -9.42
N LEU A 260 10.28 -2.88 -10.56
CA LEU A 260 10.98 -3.50 -11.70
C LEU A 260 11.51 -2.48 -12.72
N MET A 261 10.96 -1.26 -12.74
CA MET A 261 11.45 -0.23 -13.65
C MET A 261 12.71 0.41 -13.08
N PRO A 262 13.73 0.65 -13.90
CA PRO A 262 14.91 1.39 -13.47
C PRO A 262 14.51 2.82 -13.08
N THR A 263 15.08 3.32 -11.97
CA THR A 263 14.84 4.69 -11.51
C THR A 263 15.50 5.67 -12.49
N SER A 264 14.69 6.38 -13.23
CA SER A 264 15.12 7.32 -14.27
C SER A 264 14.53 8.72 -14.10
N GLY A 265 13.63 8.91 -13.13
CA GLY A 265 12.82 10.12 -12.99
C GLY A 265 11.80 10.29 -14.13
N SER A 266 11.46 9.21 -14.82
CA SER A 266 10.52 9.24 -15.94
C SER A 266 9.09 9.56 -15.45
N PRO A 267 8.25 10.20 -16.28
CA PRO A 267 6.85 10.44 -15.94
C PRO A 267 6.07 9.16 -15.59
N LEU A 268 6.39 8.05 -16.21
CA LEU A 268 5.75 6.76 -15.93
C LEU A 268 6.05 6.25 -14.51
N GLU A 269 7.29 6.39 -14.08
CA GLU A 269 7.71 6.04 -12.72
C GLU A 269 6.93 6.84 -11.68
N LEU A 270 6.82 8.15 -11.87
CA LEU A 270 6.02 9.04 -11.00
C LEU A 270 4.53 8.65 -11.00
N ILE A 271 3.96 8.31 -12.16
CA ILE A 271 2.56 7.86 -12.27
C ILE A 271 2.33 6.59 -11.46
N PHE A 272 3.20 5.57 -11.58
CA PHE A 272 3.06 4.33 -10.82
C PHE A 272 3.25 4.53 -9.32
N SER A 273 4.16 5.41 -8.92
CA SER A 273 4.35 5.75 -7.52
C SER A 273 3.15 6.51 -6.94
N ILE A 274 2.56 7.45 -7.67
CA ILE A 274 1.31 8.13 -7.27
C ILE A 274 0.16 7.11 -7.21
N GLN A 275 0.05 6.23 -8.20
CA GLN A 275 -0.96 5.17 -8.23
C GLN A 275 -0.88 4.30 -6.97
N TYR A 276 0.31 3.84 -6.63
CA TYR A 276 0.55 3.00 -5.48
C TYR A 276 0.41 3.77 -4.16
N GLY A 277 1.05 4.94 -4.05
CA GLY A 277 1.19 5.67 -2.79
C GLY A 277 0.01 6.57 -2.42
N VAL A 278 -0.81 6.99 -3.40
CA VAL A 278 -1.89 7.96 -3.18
C VAL A 278 -3.25 7.45 -3.65
N VAL A 279 -3.30 6.87 -4.86
CA VAL A 279 -4.58 6.45 -5.44
C VAL A 279 -5.09 5.17 -4.79
N THR A 280 -4.23 4.18 -4.57
CA THR A 280 -4.62 2.90 -3.95
C THR A 280 -5.25 3.08 -2.56
N PRO A 281 -4.66 3.83 -1.61
CA PRO A 281 -5.28 4.09 -0.30
C PRO A 281 -6.63 4.84 -0.37
N LEU A 282 -6.83 5.69 -1.39
CA LEU A 282 -8.12 6.36 -1.63
C LEU A 282 -9.17 5.39 -2.15
N VAL A 283 -8.78 4.51 -3.07
CA VAL A 283 -9.72 3.68 -3.83
C VAL A 283 -10.15 2.45 -3.02
N ASN A 284 -9.29 1.92 -2.15
CA ASN A 284 -9.62 0.76 -1.31
C ASN A 284 -10.92 0.92 -0.51
N PRO A 285 -11.11 1.95 0.33
CA PRO A 285 -12.36 2.10 1.08
C PRO A 285 -13.57 2.32 0.15
N LEU A 286 -13.40 2.96 -1.00
CA LEU A 286 -14.47 3.16 -1.98
C LEU A 286 -14.89 1.84 -2.63
N ILE A 287 -13.94 1.01 -3.05
CA ILE A 287 -14.24 -0.30 -3.64
C ILE A 287 -15.02 -1.17 -2.65
N TYR A 288 -14.54 -1.27 -1.41
CA TYR A 288 -15.16 -2.12 -0.40
C TYR A 288 -16.48 -1.57 0.12
N SER A 289 -16.65 -0.25 0.23
CA SER A 289 -17.91 0.34 0.67
C SER A 289 -18.94 0.40 -0.45
N LEU A 290 -18.55 0.72 -1.70
CA LEU A 290 -19.51 0.87 -2.80
C LEU A 290 -20.00 -0.46 -3.40
N LYS A 291 -19.16 -1.50 -3.38
CA LYS A 291 -19.52 -2.81 -3.95
C LYS A 291 -20.08 -3.78 -2.90
N ASN A 292 -19.86 -3.55 -1.60
CA ASN A 292 -20.33 -4.44 -0.54
C ASN A 292 -21.64 -3.94 0.08
N GLN A 293 -22.71 -4.69 -0.10
CA GLN A 293 -24.04 -4.34 0.43
C GLN A 293 -24.13 -4.39 1.95
N GLU A 294 -23.37 -5.25 2.60
CA GLU A 294 -23.34 -5.34 4.07
C GLU A 294 -22.72 -4.09 4.67
N VAL A 295 -21.61 -3.60 4.09
CA VAL A 295 -20.98 -2.33 4.51
C VAL A 295 -21.91 -1.15 4.26
N LYS A 296 -22.60 -1.09 3.09
CA LYS A 296 -23.60 -0.03 2.82
C LYS A 296 -24.73 -0.03 3.85
N THR A 297 -25.22 -1.21 4.20
CA THR A 297 -26.31 -1.35 5.17
C THR A 297 -25.85 -0.94 6.56
N ALA A 298 -24.66 -1.39 6.97
CA ALA A 298 -24.06 -1.01 8.25
C ALA A 298 -23.79 0.51 8.34
N LEU A 299 -23.30 1.11 7.25
CA LEU A 299 -23.08 2.56 7.16
C LEU A 299 -24.41 3.33 7.37
N ARG A 300 -25.49 2.91 6.69
CA ARG A 300 -26.81 3.54 6.87
C ARG A 300 -27.34 3.40 8.30
N ARG A 301 -27.16 2.23 8.94
CA ARG A 301 -27.55 2.00 10.33
C ARG A 301 -26.76 2.91 11.29
N THR A 302 -25.44 3.01 11.09
CA THR A 302 -24.55 3.81 11.94
C THR A 302 -24.85 5.30 11.80
N LEU A 303 -24.98 5.80 10.55
CA LEU A 303 -25.36 7.19 10.30
C LEU A 303 -26.77 7.52 10.81
N GLY A 304 -27.74 6.61 10.64
CA GLY A 304 -29.09 6.78 11.17
C GLY A 304 -29.15 6.91 12.69
N LYS A 305 -28.26 6.21 13.42
CA LYS A 305 -28.13 6.36 14.87
C LYS A 305 -27.50 7.71 15.25
N CYS A 306 -26.48 8.18 14.48
CA CYS A 306 -25.86 9.49 14.74
C CYS A 306 -26.77 10.69 14.44
N LEU A 307 -27.75 10.55 13.55
CA LEU A 307 -28.71 11.62 13.19
C LEU A 307 -29.92 11.68 14.14
N GLN A 308 -30.05 10.72 15.05
CA GLN A 308 -31.12 10.70 16.07
C GLN A 308 -30.70 11.31 17.41
N TRP A 309 -29.48 11.85 17.49
CA TRP A 309 -28.95 12.67 18.59
C TRP A 309 -28.89 14.15 18.15
#